data_d802c75c691545919408ac62db99202d
#
_entry.id   d802c75c691545919408ac62db99202d
#
_cell.length_a   1.000
_cell.length_b   1.000
_cell.length_c   1.000
_cell.angle_alpha   90.00
_cell.angle_beta   90.00
_cell.angle_gamma   90.00
#
_symmetry.space_group_name_H-M   'P 1'
#
loop_
_entity.id
_entity.type
_entity.pdbx_description
1 polymer ?
#
loop_
_entity_poly.entity_id
_entity_poly.type
_entity_poly.pdbx_seq_one_letter_code
_entity_poly.pdbx_strand_id
1 'polypeptide(L)'
;MKDDWRLKAEQRLTHLNHTVETVGPLDGYRLQYQLTAAENGPAGARQGRTITFDRFRVIPQANQTSETVTAALTEGSRFRSILSRHEPRRTTVSIWLYPDGFADHRTLKNWLHENGYQIASWPLEHGRHIAGGPNGFKTSAQ
;
A
#
# COMPACT_ATOMS: atom_id res chain seq x y z
N MET A 1 -3.91 16.55 -10.11
CA MET A 1 -3.71 16.22 -8.67
C MET A 1 -2.64 15.16 -8.42
N LYS A 2 -2.22 14.37 -9.42
CA LYS A 2 -1.15 13.37 -9.27
C LYS A 2 0.28 13.94 -9.23
N ASP A 3 0.50 15.13 -9.73
CA ASP A 3 1.86 15.66 -9.94
C ASP A 3 2.35 16.64 -8.85
N ASP A 4 1.43 17.21 -8.07
CA ASP A 4 1.77 18.22 -7.04
C ASP A 4 2.60 17.64 -5.87
N TRP A 5 2.33 16.42 -5.45
CA TRP A 5 3.09 15.77 -4.38
C TRP A 5 4.52 15.40 -4.80
N ARG A 6 4.70 15.02 -6.07
CA ARG A 6 6.00 14.65 -6.64
C ARG A 6 6.94 15.87 -6.65
N LEU A 7 6.45 17.00 -7.12
CA LEU A 7 7.18 18.27 -7.10
C LEU A 7 7.54 18.70 -5.68
N LYS A 8 6.62 18.57 -4.72
CA LYS A 8 6.89 18.87 -3.31
C LYS A 8 7.92 17.93 -2.70
N ALA A 9 7.85 16.63 -3.00
CA ALA A 9 8.82 15.66 -2.54
C ALA A 9 10.21 15.93 -3.13
N GLU A 10 10.29 16.22 -4.43
CA GLU A 10 11.54 16.56 -5.10
C GLU A 10 12.18 17.85 -4.53
N GLN A 11 11.38 18.88 -4.26
CA GLN A 11 11.84 20.12 -3.62
C GLN A 11 12.39 19.88 -2.21
N ARG A 12 11.72 19.05 -1.41
CA ARG A 12 12.19 18.70 -0.06
C ARG A 12 13.46 17.85 -0.10
N LEU A 13 13.55 16.91 -1.03
CA LEU A 13 14.74 16.11 -1.22
C LEU A 13 15.95 16.89 -1.74
N THR A 14 15.76 18.12 -2.23
CA THR A 14 16.88 19.00 -2.62
C THR A 14 17.73 19.40 -1.42
N HIS A 15 17.15 19.43 -0.22
CA HIS A 15 17.81 19.84 1.01
C HIS A 15 17.98 18.70 2.03
N LEU A 16 17.27 17.58 1.85
CA LEU A 16 17.23 16.46 2.78
C LEU A 16 17.56 15.16 2.05
N ASN A 17 18.27 14.25 2.72
CA ASN A 17 18.55 12.93 2.16
C ASN A 17 17.36 11.97 2.24
N HIS A 18 16.31 12.30 2.98
CA HIS A 18 15.08 11.54 3.08
C HIS A 18 13.88 12.44 3.29
N THR A 19 12.72 12.00 2.87
CA THR A 19 11.44 12.64 3.15
C THR A 19 10.35 11.62 3.38
N VAL A 20 9.36 12.00 4.20
CA VAL A 20 8.14 11.24 4.43
C VAL A 20 6.96 12.08 3.93
N GLU A 21 6.26 11.55 2.95
CA GLU A 21 5.11 12.21 2.34
C GLU A 21 3.82 11.46 2.66
N THR A 22 2.73 12.20 2.80
CA THR A 22 1.41 11.62 3.07
C THR A 22 0.43 12.02 1.97
N VAL A 23 -0.23 11.04 1.39
CA VAL A 23 -1.24 11.21 0.35
C VAL A 23 -2.59 10.71 0.86
N GLY A 24 -3.63 11.36 0.46
CA GLY A 24 -4.99 10.98 0.80
C GLY A 24 -5.76 12.07 1.54
N PRO A 25 -6.96 11.74 2.01
CA PRO A 25 -7.48 10.37 2.14
C PRO A 25 -7.90 9.75 0.80
N LEU A 26 -7.62 8.44 0.65
CA LEU A 26 -8.08 7.61 -0.45
C LEU A 26 -8.88 6.46 0.17
N ASP A 27 -10.16 6.38 -0.12
CA ASP A 27 -11.05 5.31 0.35
C ASP A 27 -11.01 5.08 1.88
N GLY A 28 -10.88 6.15 2.68
CA GLY A 28 -10.83 6.07 4.14
C GLY A 28 -9.44 5.76 4.72
N TYR A 29 -8.41 5.76 3.89
CA TYR A 29 -7.02 5.59 4.30
C TYR A 29 -6.14 6.75 3.86
N ARG A 30 -5.05 6.97 4.56
CA ARG A 30 -3.92 7.76 4.10
C ARG A 30 -2.76 6.85 3.75
N LEU A 31 -2.07 7.15 2.68
CA LEU A 31 -0.83 6.50 2.32
C LEU A 31 0.33 7.40 2.73
N GLN A 32 1.17 6.89 3.59
CA GLN A 32 2.44 7.52 3.95
C GLN A 32 3.56 6.75 3.29
N TYR A 33 4.48 7.43 2.60
CA TYR A 33 5.62 6.79 1.98
C TYR A 33 6.90 7.57 2.25
N GLN A 34 8.00 6.84 2.29
CA GLN A 34 9.33 7.36 2.52
C GLN A 34 10.15 7.25 1.24
N LEU A 35 10.79 8.36 0.91
CA LEU A 35 11.74 8.45 -0.20
C LEU A 35 13.12 8.81 0.36
N THR A 36 14.16 8.23 -0.25
CA THR A 36 15.56 8.56 0.05
C THR A 36 16.23 9.05 -1.21
N ALA A 37 17.03 10.11 -1.09
CA ALA A 37 17.86 10.61 -2.17
C ALA A 37 19.33 10.26 -1.90
N ALA A 38 19.98 9.67 -2.88
CA ALA A 38 21.41 9.41 -2.88
C ALA A 38 22.10 10.19 -4.01
N GLU A 39 23.25 10.80 -3.71
CA GLU A 39 24.08 11.43 -4.71
C GLU A 39 24.94 10.37 -5.42
N ASN A 40 24.88 10.37 -6.74
CA ASN A 40 25.65 9.45 -7.58
C ASN A 40 26.80 10.22 -8.24
N GLY A 41 28.02 9.83 -7.94
CA GLY A 41 29.21 10.30 -8.63
C GLY A 41 30.33 10.74 -7.68
N PRO A 42 31.59 10.79 -8.17
CA PRO A 42 32.70 11.31 -7.39
C PRO A 42 32.52 12.80 -7.15
N ALA A 43 33.01 13.28 -6.00
CA ALA A 43 32.96 14.67 -5.64
C ALA A 43 33.60 15.56 -6.73
N GLY A 44 32.80 16.48 -7.31
CA GLY A 44 33.25 17.39 -8.38
C GLY A 44 32.72 17.11 -9.79
N ALA A 45 32.04 15.98 -10.03
CA ALA A 45 31.30 15.76 -11.26
C ALA A 45 29.88 16.34 -11.17
N ARG A 46 29.19 16.57 -12.30
CA ARG A 46 27.73 16.86 -12.32
C ARG A 46 27.03 15.72 -11.62
N GLN A 47 26.65 15.96 -10.36
CA GLN A 47 26.07 14.95 -9.49
C GLN A 47 24.62 14.70 -9.94
N GLY A 48 24.37 13.48 -10.46
CA GLY A 48 23.02 12.97 -10.59
C GLY A 48 22.49 12.56 -9.21
N ARG A 49 21.24 12.93 -8.89
CA ARG A 49 20.55 12.42 -7.70
C ARG A 49 19.62 11.27 -8.10
N THR A 50 19.73 10.16 -7.39
CA THR A 50 18.77 9.06 -7.52
C THR A 50 17.81 9.10 -6.36
N ILE A 51 16.52 9.16 -6.65
CA ILE A 51 15.45 9.10 -5.67
C ILE A 51 14.96 7.66 -5.61
N THR A 52 15.05 7.06 -4.43
CA THR A 52 14.62 5.69 -4.17
C THR A 52 13.41 5.68 -3.27
N PHE A 53 12.44 4.85 -3.62
CA PHE A 53 11.31 4.56 -2.75
C PHE A 53 11.73 3.47 -1.75
N ASP A 54 11.61 3.77 -0.45
CA ASP A 54 12.04 2.85 0.62
C ASP A 54 10.89 2.01 1.14
N ARG A 55 9.80 2.67 1.54
CA ARG A 55 8.65 2.00 2.15
C ARG A 55 7.39 2.85 2.05
N PHE A 56 6.26 2.17 2.17
CA PHE A 56 4.97 2.81 2.42
C PHE A 56 4.32 2.26 3.68
N ARG A 57 3.36 3.02 4.21
CA ARG A 57 2.47 2.64 5.31
C ARG A 57 1.06 3.10 4.98
N VAL A 58 0.09 2.22 5.21
CA VAL A 58 -1.33 2.55 5.09
C VAL A 58 -1.88 2.90 6.48
N ILE A 59 -2.45 4.09 6.61
CA ILE A 59 -2.97 4.61 7.88
C ILE A 59 -4.50 4.72 7.75
N PRO A 60 -5.26 3.90 8.51
CA PRO A 60 -6.72 4.01 8.51
C PRO A 60 -7.15 5.34 9.12
N GLN A 61 -8.23 5.91 8.59
CA GLN A 61 -8.84 7.11 9.15
C GLN A 61 -9.83 6.73 10.27
N ALA A 62 -9.96 7.59 11.29
CA ALA A 62 -10.79 7.34 12.48
C ALA A 62 -12.28 7.07 12.18
N ASN A 63 -12.78 7.62 11.08
CA ASN A 63 -14.20 7.49 10.68
C ASN A 63 -14.40 6.50 9.54
N GLN A 64 -13.47 5.57 9.34
CA GLN A 64 -13.58 4.60 8.28
C GLN A 64 -14.66 3.56 8.60
N THR A 65 -15.61 3.41 7.69
CA THR A 65 -16.57 2.33 7.70
C THR A 65 -15.98 1.13 6.98
N SER A 66 -15.73 0.05 7.68
CA SER A 66 -15.31 -1.23 7.09
C SER A 66 -16.54 -2.08 6.74
N GLU A 67 -16.48 -2.77 5.62
CA GLU A 67 -17.46 -3.82 5.28
C GLU A 67 -17.03 -5.14 5.94
N THR A 68 -18.00 -5.89 6.48
CA THR A 68 -17.75 -7.30 6.80
C THR A 68 -17.51 -8.08 5.50
N VAL A 69 -16.82 -9.22 5.55
CA VAL A 69 -16.61 -10.03 4.34
C VAL A 69 -17.93 -10.44 3.69
N THR A 70 -18.93 -10.80 4.48
CA THR A 70 -20.26 -11.13 3.96
C THR A 70 -20.87 -9.95 3.20
N ALA A 71 -20.84 -8.75 3.75
CA ALA A 71 -21.32 -7.54 3.09
C ALA A 71 -20.52 -7.19 1.84
N ALA A 72 -19.20 -7.30 1.92
CA ALA A 72 -18.28 -7.01 0.81
C ALA A 72 -18.53 -7.92 -0.41
N LEU A 73 -18.94 -9.18 -0.18
CA LEU A 73 -19.22 -10.13 -1.26
C LEU A 73 -20.63 -10.01 -1.82
N THR A 74 -21.49 -9.20 -1.22
CA THR A 74 -22.86 -8.96 -1.71
C THR A 74 -22.84 -8.12 -2.98
N GLU A 75 -23.78 -8.35 -3.87
CA GLU A 75 -23.93 -7.55 -5.08
C GLU A 75 -24.20 -6.07 -4.74
N GLY A 76 -23.54 -5.17 -5.47
CA GLY A 76 -23.64 -3.73 -5.20
C GLY A 76 -22.75 -3.22 -4.06
N SER A 77 -21.99 -4.09 -3.39
CA SER A 77 -21.03 -3.66 -2.36
C SER A 77 -19.95 -2.74 -2.93
N ARG A 78 -19.36 -1.93 -2.07
CA ARG A 78 -18.23 -1.07 -2.43
C ARG A 78 -17.03 -1.88 -2.90
N PHE A 79 -16.73 -2.98 -2.21
CA PHE A 79 -15.64 -3.89 -2.56
C PHE A 79 -15.80 -4.43 -3.98
N ARG A 80 -16.96 -4.98 -4.34
CA ARG A 80 -17.22 -5.49 -5.70
C ARG A 80 -17.21 -4.37 -6.75
N SER A 81 -17.73 -3.20 -6.41
CA SER A 81 -17.68 -2.02 -7.29
C SER A 81 -16.25 -1.58 -7.61
N ILE A 82 -15.33 -1.66 -6.64
CA ILE A 82 -13.92 -1.36 -6.88
C ILE A 82 -13.28 -2.44 -7.76
N LEU A 83 -13.51 -3.71 -7.44
CA LEU A 83 -12.95 -4.84 -8.20
C LEU A 83 -13.42 -4.86 -9.67
N SER A 84 -14.68 -4.52 -9.93
CA SER A 84 -15.24 -4.52 -11.28
C SER A 84 -14.55 -3.54 -12.26
N ARG A 85 -13.77 -2.61 -11.75
CA ARG A 85 -12.96 -1.68 -12.56
C ARG A 85 -11.65 -2.28 -13.04
N HIS A 86 -11.33 -3.49 -12.59
CA HIS A 86 -10.07 -4.17 -12.86
C HIS A 86 -10.33 -5.52 -13.54
N GLU A 87 -9.52 -5.84 -14.54
CA GLU A 87 -9.58 -7.13 -15.22
C GLU A 87 -9.10 -8.26 -14.29
N PRO A 88 -9.91 -9.28 -13.98
CA PRO A 88 -9.56 -10.30 -12.98
C PRO A 88 -8.22 -10.98 -13.23
N ARG A 89 -8.00 -11.48 -14.45
CA ARG A 89 -6.78 -12.24 -14.80
C ARG A 89 -5.48 -11.43 -14.73
N ARG A 90 -5.60 -10.11 -14.71
CA ARG A 90 -4.46 -9.17 -14.66
C ARG A 90 -4.34 -8.45 -13.33
N THR A 91 -5.18 -8.80 -12.38
CA THR A 91 -5.27 -8.12 -11.08
C THR A 91 -4.91 -9.08 -9.96
N THR A 92 -3.95 -8.70 -9.14
CA THR A 92 -3.64 -9.38 -7.89
C THR A 92 -4.24 -8.61 -6.72
N VAL A 93 -5.07 -9.28 -5.94
CA VAL A 93 -5.64 -8.73 -4.71
C VAL A 93 -4.72 -9.09 -3.55
N SER A 94 -4.13 -8.09 -2.94
CA SER A 94 -3.29 -8.26 -1.75
C SER A 94 -4.14 -8.14 -0.48
N ILE A 95 -4.10 -9.17 0.36
CA ILE A 95 -4.87 -9.25 1.59
C ILE A 95 -3.90 -9.25 2.76
N TRP A 96 -3.99 -8.24 3.63
CA TRP A 96 -3.30 -8.23 4.91
C TRP A 96 -4.23 -8.78 5.98
N LEU A 97 -3.78 -9.81 6.66
CA LEU A 97 -4.60 -10.67 7.49
C LEU A 97 -4.17 -10.59 8.95
N TYR A 98 -5.05 -10.06 9.79
CA TYR A 98 -4.87 -10.15 11.24
C TYR A 98 -5.34 -11.50 11.78
N PRO A 99 -4.88 -11.93 12.98
CA PRO A 99 -5.15 -13.28 13.49
C PRO A 99 -6.64 -13.64 13.62
N ASP A 100 -7.48 -12.68 13.91
CA ASP A 100 -8.94 -12.84 14.01
C ASP A 100 -9.67 -12.95 12.66
N GLY A 101 -8.99 -12.64 11.57
CA GLY A 101 -9.56 -12.64 10.21
C GLY A 101 -9.45 -13.96 9.42
N PHE A 102 -8.92 -15.04 10.00
CA PHE A 102 -8.64 -16.27 9.23
C PHE A 102 -9.90 -16.95 8.65
N ALA A 103 -11.01 -16.94 9.38
CA ALA A 103 -12.27 -17.51 8.88
C ALA A 103 -12.80 -16.71 7.69
N ASP A 104 -12.82 -15.40 7.82
CA ASP A 104 -13.23 -14.47 6.76
C ASP A 104 -12.31 -14.53 5.54
N HIS A 105 -11.01 -14.69 5.78
CA HIS A 105 -10.02 -14.82 4.70
C HIS A 105 -10.32 -16.01 3.81
N ARG A 106 -10.71 -17.16 4.36
CA ARG A 106 -11.04 -18.33 3.56
C ARG A 106 -12.21 -18.06 2.61
N THR A 107 -13.27 -17.43 3.14
CA THR A 107 -14.44 -17.05 2.36
C THR A 107 -14.09 -16.06 1.25
N LEU A 108 -13.36 -15.02 1.57
CA LEU A 108 -12.92 -14.01 0.62
C LEU A 108 -12.01 -14.60 -0.46
N LYS A 109 -11.05 -15.43 -0.06
CA LYS A 109 -10.11 -16.10 -0.98
C LYS A 109 -10.84 -16.99 -1.98
N ASN A 110 -11.77 -17.81 -1.51
CA ASN A 110 -12.54 -18.70 -2.40
C ASN A 110 -13.32 -17.86 -3.43
N TRP A 111 -14.03 -16.84 -2.99
CA TRP A 111 -14.80 -15.98 -3.86
C TRP A 111 -13.90 -15.29 -4.92
N LEU A 112 -12.77 -14.71 -4.52
CA LEU A 112 -11.82 -14.08 -5.45
C LEU A 112 -11.29 -15.08 -6.48
N HIS A 113 -10.94 -16.28 -6.07
CA HIS A 113 -10.45 -17.34 -6.95
C HIS A 113 -11.52 -17.77 -7.97
N GLU A 114 -12.76 -17.97 -7.52
CA GLU A 114 -13.90 -18.31 -8.38
C GLU A 114 -14.21 -17.22 -9.41
N ASN A 115 -13.92 -15.95 -9.07
CA ASN A 115 -14.08 -14.81 -9.97
C ASN A 115 -12.80 -14.48 -10.79
N GLY A 116 -11.79 -15.35 -10.75
CA GLY A 116 -10.61 -15.28 -11.60
C GLY A 116 -9.51 -14.30 -11.16
N TYR A 117 -9.58 -13.77 -9.94
CA TYR A 117 -8.55 -12.89 -9.39
C TYR A 117 -7.35 -13.67 -8.85
N GLN A 118 -6.16 -13.11 -9.01
CA GLN A 118 -4.97 -13.58 -8.31
C GLN A 118 -4.94 -13.04 -6.89
N ILE A 119 -4.39 -13.80 -5.95
CA ILE A 119 -4.44 -13.47 -4.53
C ILE A 119 -3.05 -13.60 -3.93
N ALA A 120 -2.65 -12.58 -3.18
CA ALA A 120 -1.48 -12.60 -2.32
C ALA A 120 -1.93 -12.27 -0.89
N SER A 121 -1.58 -13.12 0.09
CA SER A 121 -1.99 -12.94 1.48
C SER A 121 -0.77 -12.81 2.40
N TRP A 122 -0.83 -11.83 3.28
CA TRP A 122 0.24 -11.46 4.19
C TRP A 122 -0.28 -11.45 5.63
N PRO A 123 0.18 -12.33 6.50
CA PRO A 123 -0.20 -12.28 7.90
C PRO A 123 0.40 -11.05 8.59
N LEU A 124 -0.40 -10.40 9.42
CA LEU A 124 0.00 -9.29 10.26
C LEU A 124 -0.29 -9.58 11.72
N GLU A 125 0.61 -9.18 12.60
CA GLU A 125 0.37 -9.18 14.05
C GLU A 125 -0.61 -8.08 14.43
N HIS A 126 -1.36 -8.28 15.52
CA HIS A 126 -2.23 -7.25 16.08
C HIS A 126 -1.49 -5.94 16.33
N GLY A 127 -2.12 -4.83 15.96
CA GLY A 127 -1.56 -3.49 16.14
C GLY A 127 -0.50 -3.08 15.12
N ARG A 128 -0.11 -3.97 14.23
CA ARG A 128 0.78 -3.61 13.13
C ARG A 128 0.02 -2.92 12.00
N HIS A 129 0.59 -1.83 11.50
CA HIS A 129 0.07 -1.16 10.31
C HIS A 129 0.46 -1.94 9.04
N ILE A 130 -0.43 -1.88 8.05
CA ILE A 130 -0.11 -2.34 6.70
C ILE A 130 1.04 -1.47 6.17
N ALA A 131 2.14 -2.10 5.81
CA ALA A 131 3.30 -1.44 5.27
C ALA A 131 3.98 -2.33 4.23
N GLY A 132 4.83 -1.77 3.39
CA GLY A 132 5.60 -2.52 2.40
C GLY A 132 6.71 -1.69 1.79
N GLY A 133 7.57 -2.34 1.01
CA GLY A 133 8.64 -1.70 0.29
C GLY A 133 9.23 -2.64 -0.76
N PRO A 134 10.04 -2.12 -1.69
CA PRO A 134 10.61 -2.91 -2.78
C PRO A 134 11.59 -3.99 -2.30
N ASN A 135 12.15 -3.85 -1.09
CA ASN A 135 13.07 -4.80 -0.49
C ASN A 135 12.38 -5.81 0.46
N GLY A 136 11.04 -5.88 0.40
CA GLY A 136 10.25 -6.74 1.27
C GLY A 136 10.19 -6.24 2.72
N PHE A 137 9.48 -6.99 3.57
CA PHE A 137 9.48 -6.75 4.99
C PHE A 137 10.73 -7.39 5.61
N LYS A 138 11.63 -6.59 6.12
CA LYS A 138 12.54 -7.09 7.14
C LYS A 138 11.76 -7.18 8.44
N THR A 139 11.18 -8.33 8.72
CA THR A 139 10.83 -8.70 10.08
C THR A 139 12.14 -8.85 10.83
N SER A 140 12.51 -7.85 11.61
CA SER A 140 13.51 -8.07 12.64
C SER A 140 12.86 -8.95 13.69
N ALA A 141 13.11 -10.27 13.61
CA ALA A 141 12.95 -11.13 14.75
C ALA A 141 13.97 -10.64 15.80
N GLN A 142 13.48 -10.14 16.91
CA GLN A 142 14.25 -10.05 18.15
C GLN A 142 14.03 -11.33 18.91
#